data_f57a4c6d17dc5d39a6203558c2e55c29
#
_entry.id   f57a4c6d17dc5d39a6203558c2e55c29
#
_cell.length_a   1.000
_cell.length_b   1.000
_cell.length_c   1.000
_cell.angle_alpha   90.00
_cell.angle_beta   90.00
_cell.angle_gamma   90.00
#
_symmetry.space_group_name_H-M   'P 1'
#
loop_
_entity.id
_entity.type
_entity.pdbx_description
1 polymer ?
#
loop_
_entity_poly.entity_id
_entity_poly.type
_entity_poly.pdbx_seq_one_letter_code
_entity_poly.pdbx_strand_id
1 'polypeptide(L)'
;GEMARFITKEPDTAEILSDLTAKNAFVTRLPGGGYRFHHMMKACAQRDFDALPPQEQATYQARYGHWYAENGQYLQALAAYSKAGRWDDALEVVQQDAGILLAALRPQQVLELLDRCGDQVLMEHPTALLVLMRRMFTWGQIPRMQQLKALLLESVRNHPDMTPRQRGNLLGECDLIESFLHYNDITEMSRLHRSASRQMTDQAVSIQSRGSWTFGSPSVLMMFHRTPGQLSRELAEMDDCMPHYYKITGGHGMGAQRIMEGEAALAQGRLNDAAIALERARAAISGSGQENMALCCDFLEMRLHMAAGEAVGVDLRRRRQLLQQHNAMWLHIFDSTAAYCQAVLGRADDIPELFREHRLDTVNFLGPCLPMMQMIENQVYLAQGAYARVIGGSEGLLALCRGMHYALVELYVLVQTAAAYEKLGKRREAAELLRQAAALAQPDGLVTPLAENGRYLRELLPEYGTLGREAAELSRVLENGSRAARQQEQRPAAFAPLTEREWAVAQRMARRLSNREIAGQLFLTEGTVKQYINQIYSKLHLTGDARTKRRRLEELMGE
;
A
#
# COMPACT_ATOMS: atom_id res chain seq x y z
N GLY A 1 -8.53 -39.75 11.76
CA GLY A 1 -9.42 -40.87 11.49
C GLY A 1 -10.22 -40.73 10.22
N GLU A 2 -11.03 -39.67 10.08
CA GLU A 2 -11.95 -39.49 8.93
C GLU A 2 -11.23 -39.42 7.58
N MET A 3 -10.20 -38.60 7.45
CA MET A 3 -9.39 -38.52 6.25
C MET A 3 -8.81 -39.90 5.86
N ALA A 4 -8.23 -40.62 6.82
CA ALA A 4 -7.64 -41.95 6.53
C ALA A 4 -8.71 -42.93 6.03
N ARG A 5 -9.87 -42.98 6.66
CA ARG A 5 -11.03 -43.80 6.22
C ARG A 5 -11.46 -43.41 4.80
N PHE A 6 -11.57 -42.15 4.51
CA PHE A 6 -11.94 -41.66 3.19
C PHE A 6 -10.92 -42.09 2.10
N ILE A 7 -9.62 -41.93 2.39
CA ILE A 7 -8.55 -42.24 1.46
C ILE A 7 -8.41 -43.74 1.21
N THR A 8 -8.38 -44.54 2.28
CA THR A 8 -8.16 -46.01 2.19
C THR A 8 -9.41 -46.77 1.83
N LYS A 9 -10.61 -46.19 2.08
CA LYS A 9 -11.92 -46.86 2.07
C LYS A 9 -12.02 -48.03 3.04
N GLU A 10 -11.12 -48.08 4.03
CA GLU A 10 -11.10 -49.09 5.07
C GLU A 10 -12.03 -48.65 6.22
N PRO A 11 -13.13 -49.38 6.50
CA PRO A 11 -14.12 -49.01 7.52
C PRO A 11 -13.51 -48.99 8.92
N ASP A 12 -12.57 -49.87 9.22
CA ASP A 12 -11.98 -50.06 10.54
C ASP A 12 -10.74 -49.18 10.81
N THR A 13 -10.51 -48.20 9.95
CA THR A 13 -9.34 -47.29 10.01
C THR A 13 -9.17 -46.64 11.39
N ALA A 14 -10.26 -46.25 12.06
CA ALA A 14 -10.23 -45.64 13.38
C ALA A 14 -9.75 -46.63 14.46
N GLU A 15 -10.17 -47.87 14.40
CA GLU A 15 -9.76 -48.95 15.30
C GLU A 15 -8.29 -49.32 15.09
N ILE A 16 -7.89 -49.45 13.81
CA ILE A 16 -6.49 -49.72 13.42
C ILE A 16 -5.56 -48.64 13.98
N LEU A 17 -5.89 -47.34 13.81
CA LEU A 17 -5.09 -46.25 14.33
C LEU A 17 -5.04 -46.19 15.86
N SER A 18 -6.15 -46.52 16.50
CA SER A 18 -6.23 -46.63 17.95
C SER A 18 -5.36 -47.77 18.49
N ASP A 19 -5.45 -48.95 17.87
CA ASP A 19 -4.64 -50.12 18.20
C ASP A 19 -3.12 -49.86 18.02
N LEU A 20 -2.73 -49.27 16.89
CA LEU A 20 -1.34 -48.85 16.66
C LEU A 20 -0.85 -47.87 17.71
N THR A 21 -1.69 -46.96 18.18
CA THR A 21 -1.36 -46.02 19.23
C THR A 21 -1.20 -46.73 20.60
N ALA A 22 -2.13 -47.62 20.93
CA ALA A 22 -2.08 -48.41 22.18
C ALA A 22 -0.87 -49.33 22.26
N LYS A 23 -0.44 -49.88 21.13
CA LYS A 23 0.77 -50.72 21.00
C LYS A 23 2.08 -49.92 20.88
N ASN A 24 2.05 -48.60 21.00
CA ASN A 24 3.21 -47.73 20.76
C ASN A 24 3.93 -48.00 19.41
N ALA A 25 3.14 -48.34 18.36
CA ALA A 25 3.67 -48.72 17.06
C ALA A 25 4.03 -47.47 16.20
N PHE A 26 4.86 -46.59 16.75
CA PHE A 26 5.35 -45.37 16.11
C PHE A 26 4.23 -44.39 15.66
N VAL A 27 3.04 -44.50 16.27
CA VAL A 27 1.90 -43.62 16.06
C VAL A 27 1.49 -42.98 17.37
N THR A 28 1.33 -41.65 17.39
CA THR A 28 0.89 -40.87 18.56
C THR A 28 -0.39 -40.15 18.27
N ARG A 29 -1.33 -40.16 19.20
CA ARG A 29 -2.56 -39.36 19.11
C ARG A 29 -2.28 -37.94 19.56
N LEU A 30 -2.71 -36.96 18.78
CA LEU A 30 -2.55 -35.53 19.08
C LEU A 30 -3.76 -34.99 19.86
N PRO A 31 -3.57 -33.93 20.68
CA PRO A 31 -4.69 -33.15 21.20
C PRO A 31 -5.54 -32.66 20.03
N GLY A 32 -6.84 -32.92 20.03
CA GLY A 32 -7.73 -32.60 18.89
C GLY A 32 -8.03 -33.78 17.95
N GLY A 33 -7.59 -35.01 18.30
CA GLY A 33 -8.03 -36.25 17.63
C GLY A 33 -7.25 -36.66 16.39
N GLY A 34 -6.22 -35.91 16.02
CA GLY A 34 -5.29 -36.27 14.93
C GLY A 34 -4.30 -37.36 15.34
N TYR A 35 -3.62 -37.95 14.35
CA TYR A 35 -2.55 -38.93 14.55
C TYR A 35 -1.24 -38.45 13.92
N ARG A 36 -0.14 -38.67 14.61
CA ARG A 36 1.21 -38.37 14.12
C ARG A 36 2.01 -39.65 14.00
N PHE A 37 2.55 -39.91 12.84
CA PHE A 37 3.46 -41.00 12.57
C PHE A 37 4.91 -40.58 12.89
N HIS A 38 5.66 -41.44 13.52
CA HIS A 38 7.10 -41.26 13.68
C HIS A 38 7.79 -41.23 12.31
N HIS A 39 8.88 -40.46 12.18
CA HIS A 39 9.55 -40.26 10.88
C HIS A 39 9.97 -41.57 10.22
N MET A 40 10.41 -42.56 10.94
CA MET A 40 10.78 -43.87 10.41
C MET A 40 9.58 -44.62 9.84
N MET A 41 8.46 -44.63 10.56
CA MET A 41 7.19 -45.23 10.07
C MET A 41 6.71 -44.51 8.81
N LYS A 42 6.80 -43.18 8.80
CA LYS A 42 6.45 -42.40 7.64
C LYS A 42 7.35 -42.72 6.42
N ALA A 43 8.68 -42.89 6.66
CA ALA A 43 9.60 -43.23 5.58
C ALA A 43 9.39 -44.66 5.04
N CYS A 44 9.02 -45.63 5.89
CA CYS A 44 8.66 -46.98 5.44
C CYS A 44 7.37 -46.96 4.63
N ALA A 45 6.30 -46.32 5.14
CA ALA A 45 5.04 -46.20 4.42
C ALA A 45 5.17 -45.47 3.09
N GLN A 46 6.06 -44.45 3.03
CA GLN A 46 6.33 -43.75 1.77
C GLN A 46 7.00 -44.68 0.74
N ARG A 47 7.95 -45.49 1.18
CA ARG A 47 8.64 -46.48 0.32
C ARG A 47 7.67 -47.50 -0.23
N ASP A 48 6.76 -47.99 0.63
CA ASP A 48 5.73 -48.97 0.21
C ASP A 48 4.73 -48.33 -0.77
N PHE A 49 4.36 -47.07 -0.52
CA PHE A 49 3.52 -46.31 -1.43
C PHE A 49 4.21 -46.07 -2.80
N ASP A 50 5.50 -45.72 -2.79
CA ASP A 50 6.29 -45.47 -4.01
C ASP A 50 6.50 -46.76 -4.81
N ALA A 51 6.40 -47.94 -4.19
CA ALA A 51 6.47 -49.25 -4.84
C ALA A 51 5.12 -49.69 -5.46
N LEU A 52 4.02 -49.02 -5.16
CA LEU A 52 2.71 -49.31 -5.79
C LEU A 52 2.74 -49.03 -7.30
N PRO A 53 1.92 -49.73 -8.08
CA PRO A 53 1.72 -49.39 -9.48
C PRO A 53 1.31 -47.91 -9.64
N PRO A 54 1.80 -47.19 -10.67
CA PRO A 54 1.50 -45.76 -10.88
C PRO A 54 0.00 -45.44 -10.86
N GLN A 55 -0.83 -46.35 -11.34
CA GLN A 55 -2.27 -46.21 -11.40
C GLN A 55 -2.92 -46.25 -10.01
N GLU A 56 -2.38 -47.07 -9.09
CA GLU A 56 -2.83 -47.10 -7.70
C GLU A 56 -2.39 -45.86 -6.95
N GLN A 57 -1.13 -45.43 -7.13
CA GLN A 57 -0.64 -44.18 -6.56
C GLN A 57 -1.53 -43.00 -6.99
N ALA A 58 -1.85 -42.90 -8.30
CA ALA A 58 -2.73 -41.88 -8.84
C ALA A 58 -4.13 -41.92 -8.21
N THR A 59 -4.67 -43.13 -7.96
CA THR A 59 -5.96 -43.30 -7.30
C THR A 59 -5.95 -42.75 -5.87
N TYR A 60 -4.91 -43.04 -5.08
CA TYR A 60 -4.79 -42.49 -3.74
C TYR A 60 -4.59 -40.96 -3.77
N GLN A 61 -3.76 -40.46 -4.67
CA GLN A 61 -3.55 -39.01 -4.81
C GLN A 61 -4.84 -38.30 -5.22
N ALA A 62 -5.65 -38.86 -6.11
CA ALA A 62 -6.95 -38.29 -6.48
C ALA A 62 -7.91 -38.23 -5.27
N ARG A 63 -7.94 -39.28 -4.42
CA ARG A 63 -8.74 -39.26 -3.18
C ARG A 63 -8.25 -38.20 -2.19
N TYR A 64 -6.93 -38.02 -2.05
CA TYR A 64 -6.35 -36.91 -1.27
C TYR A 64 -6.81 -35.56 -1.82
N GLY A 65 -6.72 -35.38 -3.15
CA GLY A 65 -7.18 -34.17 -3.82
C GLY A 65 -8.63 -33.85 -3.50
N HIS A 66 -9.51 -34.84 -3.63
CA HIS A 66 -10.93 -34.69 -3.35
C HIS A 66 -11.20 -34.32 -1.86
N TRP A 67 -10.57 -35.05 -0.93
CA TRP A 67 -10.66 -34.72 0.49
C TRP A 67 -10.26 -33.28 0.79
N TYR A 68 -9.11 -32.85 0.28
CA TYR A 68 -8.60 -31.50 0.49
C TYR A 68 -9.52 -30.44 -0.12
N ALA A 69 -10.06 -30.68 -1.31
CA ALA A 69 -10.97 -29.76 -1.99
C ALA A 69 -12.27 -29.57 -1.17
N GLU A 70 -12.89 -30.66 -0.71
CA GLU A 70 -14.10 -30.59 0.13
C GLU A 70 -13.88 -29.89 1.48
N ASN A 71 -12.64 -29.90 2.00
CA ASN A 71 -12.28 -29.23 3.23
C ASN A 71 -11.67 -27.84 3.02
N GLY A 72 -11.78 -27.25 1.82
CA GLY A 72 -11.28 -25.90 1.51
C GLY A 72 -9.76 -25.77 1.53
N GLN A 73 -9.03 -26.91 1.49
CA GLN A 73 -7.57 -26.92 1.47
C GLN A 73 -7.05 -26.98 0.03
N TYR A 74 -7.35 -25.95 -0.74
CA TYR A 74 -7.19 -25.91 -2.18
C TYR A 74 -5.75 -26.06 -2.67
N LEU A 75 -4.76 -25.54 -1.93
CA LEU A 75 -3.33 -25.72 -2.27
C LEU A 75 -2.91 -27.20 -2.21
N GLN A 76 -3.35 -27.91 -1.17
CA GLN A 76 -3.07 -29.33 -1.00
C GLN A 76 -3.84 -30.16 -2.04
N ALA A 77 -5.08 -29.76 -2.35
CA ALA A 77 -5.90 -30.39 -3.38
C ALA A 77 -5.23 -30.29 -4.77
N LEU A 78 -4.77 -29.08 -5.15
CA LEU A 78 -4.04 -28.86 -6.40
C LEU A 78 -2.78 -29.74 -6.50
N ALA A 79 -1.99 -29.80 -5.41
CA ALA A 79 -0.78 -30.62 -5.39
C ALA A 79 -1.07 -32.12 -5.53
N ALA A 80 -2.13 -32.61 -4.90
CA ALA A 80 -2.54 -34.01 -4.98
C ALA A 80 -3.10 -34.38 -6.37
N TYR A 81 -3.99 -33.57 -6.92
CA TYR A 81 -4.53 -33.77 -8.26
C TYR A 81 -3.43 -33.70 -9.35
N SER A 82 -2.50 -32.77 -9.22
CA SER A 82 -1.36 -32.67 -10.15
C SER A 82 -0.47 -33.94 -10.14
N LYS A 83 -0.27 -34.55 -8.95
CA LYS A 83 0.44 -35.84 -8.82
C LYS A 83 -0.35 -37.01 -9.42
N ALA A 84 -1.68 -36.96 -9.32
CA ALA A 84 -2.56 -37.96 -9.90
C ALA A 84 -2.74 -37.82 -11.42
N GLY A 85 -2.26 -36.73 -12.04
CA GLY A 85 -2.55 -36.42 -13.45
C GLY A 85 -4.02 -36.04 -13.71
N ARG A 86 -4.76 -35.67 -12.65
CA ARG A 86 -6.17 -35.27 -12.71
C ARG A 86 -6.28 -33.76 -12.95
N TRP A 87 -5.99 -33.36 -14.20
CA TRP A 87 -5.85 -31.94 -14.56
C TRP A 87 -7.17 -31.19 -14.55
N ASP A 88 -8.28 -31.85 -14.91
CA ASP A 88 -9.62 -31.25 -14.83
C ASP A 88 -9.97 -30.85 -13.37
N ASP A 89 -9.79 -31.79 -12.44
CA ASP A 89 -10.02 -31.50 -11.01
C ASP A 89 -9.05 -30.46 -10.48
N ALA A 90 -7.82 -30.44 -10.94
CA ALA A 90 -6.81 -29.44 -10.57
C ALA A 90 -7.22 -28.04 -11.03
N LEU A 91 -7.71 -27.88 -12.26
CA LEU A 91 -8.18 -26.59 -12.79
C LEU A 91 -9.50 -26.17 -12.15
N GLU A 92 -10.39 -27.13 -11.82
CA GLU A 92 -11.61 -26.87 -11.08
C GLU A 92 -11.31 -26.24 -9.70
N VAL A 93 -10.33 -26.77 -8.98
CA VAL A 93 -9.86 -26.19 -7.69
C VAL A 93 -9.31 -24.78 -7.89
N VAL A 94 -8.59 -24.52 -8.98
CA VAL A 94 -8.10 -23.16 -9.29
C VAL A 94 -9.27 -22.18 -9.53
N GLN A 95 -10.33 -22.64 -10.20
CA GLN A 95 -11.54 -21.84 -10.43
C GLN A 95 -12.28 -21.54 -9.12
N GLN A 96 -12.52 -22.56 -8.29
CA GLN A 96 -13.26 -22.46 -7.03
C GLN A 96 -12.60 -21.50 -6.05
N ASP A 97 -11.27 -21.49 -6.00
CA ASP A 97 -10.46 -20.62 -5.13
C ASP A 97 -10.19 -19.25 -5.77
N ALA A 98 -10.68 -18.99 -6.98
CA ALA A 98 -10.38 -17.78 -7.75
C ALA A 98 -8.86 -17.48 -7.84
N GLY A 99 -8.02 -18.50 -7.78
CA GLY A 99 -6.58 -18.43 -7.87
C GLY A 99 -5.85 -17.86 -6.65
N ILE A 100 -6.50 -17.76 -5.49
CA ILE A 100 -5.86 -17.31 -4.24
C ILE A 100 -4.70 -18.24 -3.89
N LEU A 101 -4.91 -19.56 -3.99
CA LEU A 101 -3.90 -20.60 -3.75
C LEU A 101 -2.61 -20.39 -4.56
N LEU A 102 -2.71 -19.82 -5.77
CA LEU A 102 -1.56 -19.58 -6.63
C LEU A 102 -0.58 -18.56 -6.03
N ALA A 103 -1.01 -17.73 -5.08
CA ALA A 103 -0.12 -16.80 -4.39
C ALA A 103 0.92 -17.50 -3.50
N ALA A 104 0.63 -18.74 -3.05
CA ALA A 104 1.55 -19.56 -2.26
C ALA A 104 2.58 -20.32 -3.12
N LEU A 105 2.44 -20.28 -4.46
CA LEU A 105 3.33 -20.97 -5.40
C LEU A 105 4.33 -20.00 -6.03
N ARG A 106 5.49 -20.54 -6.40
CA ARG A 106 6.46 -19.79 -7.22
C ARG A 106 6.02 -19.82 -8.69
N PRO A 107 6.32 -18.75 -9.48
CA PRO A 107 5.97 -18.69 -10.91
C PRO A 107 6.35 -19.95 -11.69
N GLN A 108 7.56 -20.47 -11.47
CA GLN A 108 8.06 -21.65 -12.15
C GLN A 108 7.19 -22.91 -11.91
N GLN A 109 6.69 -23.10 -10.70
CA GLN A 109 5.82 -24.24 -10.36
C GLN A 109 4.49 -24.21 -11.12
N VAL A 110 3.94 -23.00 -11.34
CA VAL A 110 2.69 -22.86 -12.11
C VAL A 110 2.95 -23.00 -13.60
N LEU A 111 4.08 -22.51 -14.11
CA LEU A 111 4.47 -22.74 -15.51
C LEU A 111 4.64 -24.24 -15.81
N GLU A 112 5.34 -24.98 -14.96
CA GLU A 112 5.48 -26.44 -15.07
C GLU A 112 4.14 -27.17 -15.02
N LEU A 113 3.21 -26.70 -14.17
CA LEU A 113 1.86 -27.23 -14.11
C LEU A 113 1.12 -27.01 -15.44
N LEU A 114 1.17 -25.82 -16.00
CA LEU A 114 0.55 -25.48 -17.28
C LEU A 114 1.11 -26.32 -18.43
N ASP A 115 2.43 -26.51 -18.48
CA ASP A 115 3.09 -27.30 -19.53
C ASP A 115 2.70 -28.79 -19.46
N ARG A 116 2.47 -29.31 -18.24
CA ARG A 116 2.03 -30.69 -18.01
C ARG A 116 0.53 -30.90 -18.26
N CYS A 117 -0.29 -29.89 -18.00
CA CYS A 117 -1.73 -29.94 -18.21
C CYS A 117 -2.09 -30.06 -19.70
N GLY A 118 -1.42 -29.27 -20.53
CA GLY A 118 -1.67 -29.23 -21.97
C GLY A 118 -2.85 -28.36 -22.38
N ASP A 119 -2.77 -27.83 -23.60
CA ASP A 119 -3.70 -26.80 -24.10
C ASP A 119 -5.15 -27.31 -24.24
N GLN A 120 -5.34 -28.59 -24.58
CA GLN A 120 -6.67 -29.17 -24.74
C GLN A 120 -7.48 -29.09 -23.43
N VAL A 121 -6.88 -29.53 -22.31
CA VAL A 121 -7.53 -29.51 -20.99
C VAL A 121 -7.75 -28.06 -20.52
N LEU A 122 -6.78 -27.18 -20.79
CA LEU A 122 -6.94 -25.76 -20.46
C LEU A 122 -8.15 -25.13 -21.17
N MET A 123 -8.41 -25.47 -22.42
CA MET A 123 -9.55 -24.96 -23.18
C MET A 123 -10.92 -25.43 -22.65
N GLU A 124 -10.98 -26.57 -21.97
CA GLU A 124 -12.21 -27.05 -21.31
C GLU A 124 -12.53 -26.25 -20.01
N HIS A 125 -11.55 -25.45 -19.51
CA HIS A 125 -11.67 -24.68 -18.27
C HIS A 125 -11.46 -23.17 -18.50
N PRO A 126 -12.32 -22.46 -19.25
CA PRO A 126 -12.12 -21.06 -19.63
C PRO A 126 -12.05 -20.11 -18.43
N THR A 127 -12.73 -20.39 -17.33
CA THR A 127 -12.63 -19.60 -16.08
C THR A 127 -11.27 -19.76 -15.42
N ALA A 128 -10.68 -20.99 -15.44
CA ALA A 128 -9.31 -21.17 -14.96
C ALA A 128 -8.30 -20.40 -15.81
N LEU A 129 -8.50 -20.33 -17.14
CA LEU A 129 -7.67 -19.52 -18.03
C LEU A 129 -7.66 -18.06 -17.62
N LEU A 130 -8.80 -17.44 -17.28
CA LEU A 130 -8.86 -16.05 -16.79
C LEU A 130 -8.05 -15.86 -15.51
N VAL A 131 -8.24 -16.75 -14.53
CA VAL A 131 -7.50 -16.73 -13.27
C VAL A 131 -5.99 -16.83 -13.48
N LEU A 132 -5.58 -17.75 -14.34
CA LEU A 132 -4.18 -17.95 -14.70
C LEU A 132 -3.60 -16.77 -15.48
N MET A 133 -4.34 -16.19 -16.44
CA MET A 133 -3.95 -14.96 -17.14
C MET A 133 -3.68 -13.82 -16.15
N ARG A 134 -4.60 -13.59 -15.20
CA ARG A 134 -4.43 -12.56 -14.17
C ARG A 134 -3.18 -12.81 -13.33
N ARG A 135 -2.90 -14.07 -12.99
CA ARG A 135 -1.70 -14.44 -12.22
C ARG A 135 -0.42 -14.25 -13.03
N MET A 136 -0.40 -14.62 -14.31
CA MET A 136 0.74 -14.40 -15.21
C MET A 136 1.08 -12.91 -15.34
N PHE A 137 0.05 -12.04 -15.46
CA PHE A 137 0.25 -10.59 -15.41
C PHE A 137 0.95 -10.17 -14.12
N THR A 138 0.45 -10.61 -12.95
CA THR A 138 1.01 -10.23 -11.64
C THR A 138 2.49 -10.59 -11.49
N TRP A 139 2.92 -11.67 -12.14
CA TRP A 139 4.31 -12.15 -12.15
C TRP A 139 5.15 -11.61 -13.31
N GLY A 140 4.61 -10.71 -14.13
CA GLY A 140 5.30 -10.17 -15.30
C GLY A 140 5.53 -11.19 -16.43
N GLN A 141 4.82 -12.33 -16.40
CA GLN A 141 4.90 -13.38 -17.41
C GLN A 141 3.99 -13.05 -18.61
N ILE A 142 4.19 -11.89 -19.21
CA ILE A 142 3.30 -11.35 -20.25
C ILE A 142 3.20 -12.26 -21.49
N PRO A 143 4.28 -12.86 -22.03
CA PRO A 143 4.17 -13.80 -23.17
C PRO A 143 3.25 -14.99 -22.85
N ARG A 144 3.34 -15.56 -21.65
CA ARG A 144 2.49 -16.68 -21.22
C ARG A 144 1.03 -16.25 -21.03
N MET A 145 0.81 -15.06 -20.46
CA MET A 145 -0.52 -14.46 -20.38
C MET A 145 -1.18 -14.35 -21.77
N GLN A 146 -0.46 -13.89 -22.79
CA GLN A 146 -0.98 -13.76 -24.16
C GLN A 146 -1.28 -15.13 -24.81
N GLN A 147 -0.49 -16.16 -24.51
CA GLN A 147 -0.78 -17.54 -24.94
C GLN A 147 -2.10 -18.04 -24.31
N LEU A 148 -2.27 -17.86 -22.99
CA LEU A 148 -3.51 -18.25 -22.31
C LEU A 148 -4.72 -17.46 -22.83
N LYS A 149 -4.56 -16.19 -23.19
CA LYS A 149 -5.61 -15.40 -23.86
C LYS A 149 -6.00 -16.02 -25.20
N ALA A 150 -5.03 -16.43 -26.01
CA ALA A 150 -5.32 -17.07 -27.29
C ALA A 150 -6.13 -18.37 -27.09
N LEU A 151 -5.76 -19.20 -26.13
CA LEU A 151 -6.51 -20.41 -25.76
C LEU A 151 -7.92 -20.09 -25.27
N LEU A 152 -8.11 -19.04 -24.46
CA LEU A 152 -9.44 -18.59 -24.02
C LEU A 152 -10.32 -18.19 -25.21
N LEU A 153 -9.80 -17.40 -26.13
CA LEU A 153 -10.55 -16.97 -27.31
C LEU A 153 -10.89 -18.15 -28.24
N GLU A 154 -10.01 -19.15 -28.34
CA GLU A 154 -10.26 -20.39 -29.07
C GLU A 154 -11.31 -21.25 -28.35
N SER A 155 -11.19 -21.43 -27.04
CA SER A 155 -12.20 -22.13 -26.22
C SER A 155 -13.60 -21.53 -26.43
N VAL A 156 -13.73 -20.19 -26.32
CA VAL A 156 -15.03 -19.51 -26.54
C VAL A 156 -15.58 -19.71 -27.95
N ARG A 157 -14.73 -19.83 -28.98
CA ARG A 157 -15.16 -20.12 -30.36
C ARG A 157 -15.62 -21.57 -30.54
N ASN A 158 -14.93 -22.51 -29.89
CA ASN A 158 -15.15 -23.94 -30.04
C ASN A 158 -16.32 -24.49 -29.18
N HIS A 159 -16.92 -23.67 -28.30
CA HIS A 159 -18.06 -24.03 -27.48
C HIS A 159 -19.34 -23.31 -27.98
N PRO A 160 -20.01 -23.78 -29.05
CA PRO A 160 -21.20 -23.11 -29.61
C PRO A 160 -22.39 -23.12 -28.65
N ASP A 161 -22.48 -24.08 -27.73
CA ASP A 161 -23.55 -24.22 -26.73
C ASP A 161 -23.41 -23.26 -25.55
N MET A 162 -22.32 -22.50 -25.49
CA MET A 162 -22.11 -21.50 -24.47
C MET A 162 -23.16 -20.39 -24.57
N THR A 163 -23.85 -20.12 -23.47
CA THR A 163 -24.88 -19.08 -23.43
C THR A 163 -24.28 -17.69 -23.70
N PRO A 164 -25.06 -16.73 -24.25
CA PRO A 164 -24.59 -15.35 -24.44
C PRO A 164 -24.06 -14.71 -23.16
N ARG A 165 -24.65 -15.04 -22.00
CA ARG A 165 -24.20 -14.58 -20.68
C ARG A 165 -22.81 -15.10 -20.33
N GLN A 166 -22.60 -16.40 -20.45
CA GLN A 166 -21.27 -17.03 -20.19
C GLN A 166 -20.20 -16.46 -21.11
N ARG A 167 -20.50 -16.40 -22.42
CA ARG A 167 -19.61 -15.83 -23.42
C ARG A 167 -19.26 -14.36 -23.12
N GLY A 168 -20.27 -13.55 -22.78
CA GLY A 168 -20.06 -12.14 -22.45
C GLY A 168 -19.23 -11.94 -21.19
N ASN A 169 -19.44 -12.75 -20.14
CA ASN A 169 -18.64 -12.68 -18.93
C ASN A 169 -17.18 -13.08 -19.19
N LEU A 170 -16.90 -14.14 -19.95
CA LEU A 170 -15.54 -14.56 -20.26
C LEU A 170 -14.79 -13.52 -21.11
N LEU A 171 -15.41 -13.03 -22.17
CA LEU A 171 -14.78 -12.03 -23.05
C LEU A 171 -14.61 -10.68 -22.36
N GLY A 172 -15.62 -10.25 -21.57
CA GLY A 172 -15.52 -9.02 -20.81
C GLY A 172 -14.46 -9.08 -19.72
N GLU A 173 -14.34 -10.21 -19.00
CA GLU A 173 -13.28 -10.39 -18.01
C GLU A 173 -11.89 -10.50 -18.67
N CYS A 174 -11.81 -11.05 -19.89
CA CYS A 174 -10.59 -11.02 -20.69
C CYS A 174 -10.16 -9.57 -20.99
N ASP A 175 -11.10 -8.70 -21.45
CA ASP A 175 -10.84 -7.28 -21.67
C ASP A 175 -10.39 -6.59 -20.37
N LEU A 176 -11.01 -6.92 -19.25
CA LEU A 176 -10.65 -6.39 -17.93
C LEU A 176 -9.21 -6.76 -17.54
N ILE A 177 -8.80 -8.03 -17.72
CA ILE A 177 -7.43 -8.47 -17.44
C ILE A 177 -6.44 -7.81 -18.41
N GLU A 178 -6.81 -7.65 -19.66
CA GLU A 178 -5.97 -6.97 -20.66
C GLU A 178 -5.75 -5.49 -20.32
N SER A 179 -6.72 -4.84 -19.68
CA SER A 179 -6.57 -3.45 -19.25
C SER A 179 -5.39 -3.23 -18.30
N PHE A 180 -4.98 -4.26 -17.58
CA PHE A 180 -3.81 -4.16 -16.69
C PHE A 180 -2.47 -4.04 -17.43
N LEU A 181 -2.39 -4.38 -18.71
CA LEU A 181 -1.22 -4.10 -19.55
C LEU A 181 -1.04 -2.59 -19.80
N HIS A 182 -2.11 -1.84 -19.62
CA HIS A 182 -2.17 -0.37 -19.74
C HIS A 182 -2.35 0.31 -18.38
N TYR A 183 -1.88 -0.30 -17.30
CA TYR A 183 -2.24 -0.02 -15.90
C TYR A 183 -2.17 1.44 -15.43
N ASN A 184 -1.45 2.33 -16.14
CA ASN A 184 -1.43 3.77 -15.86
C ASN A 184 -1.87 4.63 -17.06
N ASP A 185 -2.33 4.03 -18.13
CA ASP A 185 -2.97 4.73 -19.25
C ASP A 185 -4.49 4.69 -19.05
N ILE A 186 -5.00 5.68 -18.33
CA ILE A 186 -6.42 5.70 -17.95
C ILE A 186 -7.34 5.72 -19.19
N THR A 187 -6.91 6.27 -20.31
CA THR A 187 -7.71 6.31 -21.55
C THR A 187 -7.87 4.91 -22.14
N GLU A 188 -6.77 4.14 -22.25
CA GLU A 188 -6.83 2.76 -22.77
C GLU A 188 -7.51 1.82 -21.77
N MET A 189 -7.21 1.95 -20.47
CA MET A 189 -7.90 1.18 -19.42
C MET A 189 -9.41 1.42 -19.48
N SER A 190 -9.84 2.65 -19.59
CA SER A 190 -11.24 3.06 -19.64
C SER A 190 -11.96 2.48 -20.85
N ARG A 191 -11.33 2.45 -22.01
CA ARG A 191 -11.87 1.82 -23.21
C ARG A 191 -12.17 0.33 -22.97
N LEU A 192 -11.25 -0.38 -22.35
CA LEU A 192 -11.40 -1.82 -22.02
C LEU A 192 -12.39 -2.04 -20.87
N HIS A 193 -12.41 -1.19 -19.84
CA HIS A 193 -13.39 -1.28 -18.74
C HIS A 193 -14.83 -1.04 -19.24
N ARG A 194 -15.05 -0.08 -20.14
CA ARG A 194 -16.36 0.14 -20.76
C ARG A 194 -16.76 -1.04 -21.64
N SER A 195 -15.81 -1.65 -22.38
CA SER A 195 -16.06 -2.85 -23.16
C SER A 195 -16.47 -4.02 -22.26
N ALA A 196 -15.71 -4.28 -21.21
CA ALA A 196 -16.01 -5.30 -20.21
C ALA A 196 -17.37 -5.08 -19.55
N SER A 197 -17.65 -3.85 -19.08
CA SER A 197 -18.89 -3.50 -18.40
C SER A 197 -20.14 -3.66 -19.29
N ARG A 198 -20.02 -3.54 -20.62
CA ARG A 198 -21.12 -3.81 -21.56
C ARG A 198 -21.36 -5.28 -21.78
N GLN A 199 -20.33 -6.11 -21.71
CA GLN A 199 -20.39 -7.55 -21.98
C GLN A 199 -20.75 -8.35 -20.72
N MET A 200 -20.25 -7.95 -19.55
CA MET A 200 -20.39 -8.71 -18.31
C MET A 200 -21.72 -8.39 -17.61
N THR A 201 -22.37 -9.44 -17.17
CA THR A 201 -23.53 -9.38 -16.26
C THR A 201 -23.17 -9.80 -14.84
N ASP A 202 -22.12 -10.59 -14.68
CA ASP A 202 -21.61 -11.07 -13.39
C ASP A 202 -20.31 -10.35 -13.03
N GLN A 203 -19.91 -10.47 -11.77
CA GLN A 203 -18.63 -9.93 -11.32
C GLN A 203 -17.47 -10.81 -11.82
N ALA A 204 -16.32 -10.18 -12.03
CA ALA A 204 -15.10 -10.86 -12.43
C ALA A 204 -14.67 -11.87 -11.36
N VAL A 205 -14.31 -13.08 -11.79
CA VAL A 205 -13.85 -14.16 -10.92
C VAL A 205 -12.38 -13.95 -10.53
N SER A 206 -11.55 -13.43 -11.45
CA SER A 206 -10.12 -13.26 -11.23
C SER A 206 -9.75 -12.06 -10.35
N ILE A 207 -10.71 -11.20 -9.98
CA ILE A 207 -10.48 -9.99 -9.21
C ILE A 207 -11.05 -10.14 -7.79
N GLN A 208 -10.16 -10.01 -6.81
CA GLN A 208 -10.56 -9.94 -5.41
C GLN A 208 -11.00 -8.50 -5.09
N SER A 209 -12.28 -8.29 -4.80
CA SER A 209 -12.88 -6.96 -4.56
C SER A 209 -12.21 -6.16 -3.44
N ARG A 210 -11.53 -6.81 -2.50
CA ARG A 210 -10.79 -6.20 -1.38
C ARG A 210 -9.26 -6.25 -1.56
N GLY A 211 -8.79 -6.58 -2.75
CA GLY A 211 -7.37 -6.64 -3.08
C GLY A 211 -6.69 -5.27 -3.15
N SER A 212 -5.38 -5.27 -3.46
CA SER A 212 -4.63 -4.04 -3.70
C SER A 212 -4.94 -3.52 -5.11
N TRP A 213 -5.63 -2.38 -5.19
CA TRP A 213 -5.95 -1.73 -6.45
C TRP A 213 -4.77 -0.94 -7.03
N THR A 214 -3.97 -0.30 -6.17
CA THR A 214 -2.81 0.53 -6.57
C THR A 214 -1.51 -0.27 -6.70
N PHE A 215 -1.54 -1.59 -6.71
CA PHE A 215 -0.35 -2.44 -6.69
C PHE A 215 0.63 -2.13 -5.53
N GLY A 216 0.12 -1.55 -4.45
CA GLY A 216 0.93 -1.16 -3.29
C GLY A 216 1.43 0.28 -3.31
N SER A 217 1.07 1.09 -4.33
CA SER A 217 1.31 2.53 -4.28
C SER A 217 0.45 3.18 -3.18
N PRO A 218 1.00 4.13 -2.41
CA PRO A 218 0.23 4.88 -1.42
C PRO A 218 -0.60 6.02 -2.04
N SER A 219 -0.48 6.26 -3.35
CA SER A 219 -1.12 7.36 -4.06
C SER A 219 -1.70 6.90 -5.40
N VAL A 220 -2.92 7.33 -5.68
CA VAL A 220 -3.58 7.12 -6.97
C VAL A 220 -2.99 8.06 -8.03
N LEU A 221 -2.80 9.33 -7.69
CA LEU A 221 -2.28 10.33 -8.62
C LEU A 221 -0.85 10.02 -9.08
N MET A 222 0.04 9.60 -8.17
CA MET A 222 1.40 9.21 -8.52
C MET A 222 1.43 8.09 -9.55
N MET A 223 0.42 7.23 -9.54
CA MET A 223 0.30 6.10 -10.45
C MET A 223 -0.32 6.48 -11.79
N PHE A 224 -1.30 7.39 -11.81
CA PHE A 224 -2.11 7.65 -13.00
C PHE A 224 -1.84 8.99 -13.69
N HIS A 225 -1.11 9.93 -13.08
CA HIS A 225 -0.66 11.13 -13.79
C HIS A 225 0.50 10.79 -14.71
N ARG A 226 0.19 10.65 -15.98
CA ARG A 226 1.08 10.14 -17.02
C ARG A 226 1.72 11.24 -17.86
N THR A 227 0.96 12.29 -18.18
CA THR A 227 1.38 13.29 -19.17
C THR A 227 1.21 14.70 -18.62
N PRO A 228 2.29 15.48 -18.46
CA PRO A 228 2.20 16.88 -18.04
C PRO A 228 1.25 17.68 -18.95
N GLY A 229 0.38 18.49 -18.35
CA GLY A 229 -0.64 19.26 -19.03
C GLY A 229 -1.93 18.49 -19.36
N GLN A 230 -2.04 17.22 -18.97
CA GLN A 230 -3.24 16.41 -19.21
C GLN A 230 -3.98 16.03 -17.91
N LEU A 231 -3.59 16.57 -16.77
CA LEU A 231 -4.16 16.20 -15.46
C LEU A 231 -5.70 16.32 -15.44
N SER A 232 -6.25 17.41 -15.94
CA SER A 232 -7.71 17.62 -15.98
C SER A 232 -8.43 16.57 -16.83
N ARG A 233 -7.83 16.13 -17.94
CA ARG A 233 -8.36 15.07 -18.79
C ARG A 233 -8.26 13.71 -18.10
N GLU A 234 -7.14 13.41 -17.44
CA GLU A 234 -6.92 12.17 -16.70
C GLU A 234 -7.92 12.04 -15.55
N LEU A 235 -8.20 13.13 -14.82
CA LEU A 235 -9.22 13.18 -13.77
C LEU A 235 -10.63 12.93 -14.31
N ALA A 236 -11.00 13.58 -15.40
CA ALA A 236 -12.31 13.41 -16.03
C ALA A 236 -12.50 11.97 -16.53
N GLU A 237 -11.49 11.39 -17.16
CA GLU A 237 -11.51 10.00 -17.63
C GLU A 237 -11.59 9.00 -16.47
N MET A 238 -10.89 9.25 -15.36
CA MET A 238 -10.97 8.44 -14.15
C MET A 238 -12.39 8.49 -13.55
N ASP A 239 -13.00 9.66 -13.44
CA ASP A 239 -14.35 9.82 -12.89
C ASP A 239 -15.41 9.10 -13.75
N ASP A 240 -15.30 9.16 -15.06
CA ASP A 240 -16.21 8.48 -16.00
C ASP A 240 -15.99 6.95 -16.06
N CYS A 241 -14.73 6.50 -15.94
CA CYS A 241 -14.38 5.09 -16.07
C CYS A 241 -14.73 4.27 -14.82
N MET A 242 -14.49 4.79 -13.62
CA MET A 242 -14.56 3.99 -12.40
C MET A 242 -15.93 3.36 -12.12
N PRO A 243 -17.08 3.98 -12.39
CA PRO A 243 -18.38 3.31 -12.27
C PRO A 243 -18.51 2.03 -13.10
N HIS A 244 -17.93 2.00 -14.31
CA HIS A 244 -17.90 0.80 -15.16
C HIS A 244 -17.06 -0.30 -14.55
N TYR A 245 -15.90 0.08 -14.00
CA TYR A 245 -15.00 -0.85 -13.31
C TYR A 245 -15.63 -1.42 -12.03
N TYR A 246 -16.23 -0.58 -11.18
CA TYR A 246 -16.86 -1.03 -9.92
C TYR A 246 -17.98 -2.03 -10.15
N LYS A 247 -18.80 -1.81 -11.20
CA LYS A 247 -19.89 -2.71 -11.56
C LYS A 247 -19.41 -4.15 -11.76
N ILE A 248 -18.28 -4.34 -12.44
CA ILE A 248 -17.78 -5.66 -12.84
C ILE A 248 -16.78 -6.27 -11.86
N THR A 249 -16.31 -5.52 -10.85
CA THR A 249 -15.29 -5.97 -9.89
C THR A 249 -15.79 -6.02 -8.44
N GLY A 250 -17.08 -5.84 -8.21
CA GLY A 250 -17.63 -5.81 -6.84
C GLY A 250 -17.11 -4.64 -6.01
N GLY A 251 -16.84 -3.50 -6.65
CA GLY A 251 -16.36 -2.28 -5.98
C GLY A 251 -14.85 -2.24 -5.69
N HIS A 252 -14.04 -3.11 -6.31
CA HIS A 252 -12.57 -3.06 -6.15
C HIS A 252 -12.03 -1.66 -6.48
N GLY A 253 -11.25 -1.08 -5.56
CA GLY A 253 -10.71 0.28 -5.71
C GLY A 253 -11.74 1.42 -5.54
N MET A 254 -12.91 1.13 -4.94
CA MET A 254 -13.95 2.15 -4.71
C MET A 254 -13.38 3.39 -4.02
N GLY A 255 -13.71 4.57 -4.54
CA GLY A 255 -13.20 5.86 -4.06
C GLY A 255 -11.96 6.37 -4.79
N ALA A 256 -11.33 5.58 -5.66
CA ALA A 256 -10.07 5.94 -6.35
C ALA A 256 -10.17 7.28 -7.10
N GLN A 257 -11.27 7.56 -7.82
CA GLN A 257 -11.46 8.81 -8.53
C GLN A 257 -11.52 10.02 -7.58
N ARG A 258 -12.12 9.87 -6.39
CA ARG A 258 -12.20 10.95 -5.40
C ARG A 258 -10.86 11.16 -4.70
N ILE A 259 -10.11 10.09 -4.47
CA ILE A 259 -8.73 10.18 -3.96
C ILE A 259 -7.85 10.92 -4.97
N MET A 260 -7.89 10.53 -6.24
CA MET A 260 -7.11 11.19 -7.30
C MET A 260 -7.46 12.69 -7.44
N GLU A 261 -8.76 13.04 -7.36
CA GLU A 261 -9.24 14.42 -7.33
C GLU A 261 -8.63 15.21 -6.15
N GLY A 262 -8.66 14.63 -4.95
CA GLY A 262 -8.09 15.24 -3.75
C GLY A 262 -6.57 15.39 -3.80
N GLU A 263 -5.86 14.37 -4.28
CA GLU A 263 -4.41 14.42 -4.45
C GLU A 263 -3.99 15.44 -5.51
N ALA A 264 -4.76 15.59 -6.59
CA ALA A 264 -4.53 16.60 -7.62
C ALA A 264 -4.77 18.03 -7.06
N ALA A 265 -5.85 18.22 -6.32
CA ALA A 265 -6.14 19.50 -5.66
C ALA A 265 -5.03 19.87 -4.65
N LEU A 266 -4.56 18.90 -3.85
CA LEU A 266 -3.41 19.08 -2.95
C LEU A 266 -2.14 19.43 -3.73
N ALA A 267 -1.85 18.70 -4.80
CA ALA A 267 -0.66 18.95 -5.63
C ALA A 267 -0.66 20.36 -6.23
N GLN A 268 -1.85 20.91 -6.51
CA GLN A 268 -2.07 22.28 -6.99
C GLN A 268 -2.17 23.33 -5.87
N GLY A 269 -2.01 22.97 -4.59
CA GLY A 269 -2.14 23.88 -3.46
C GLY A 269 -3.57 24.28 -3.09
N ARG A 270 -4.60 23.64 -3.67
CA ARG A 270 -6.03 23.90 -3.42
C ARG A 270 -6.53 23.08 -2.22
N LEU A 271 -6.11 23.48 -1.01
CA LEU A 271 -6.26 22.67 0.20
C LEU A 271 -7.75 22.41 0.55
N ASN A 272 -8.63 23.38 0.38
CA ASN A 272 -10.06 23.20 0.66
C ASN A 272 -10.71 22.16 -0.28
N ASP A 273 -10.38 22.22 -1.57
CA ASP A 273 -10.88 21.26 -2.55
C ASP A 273 -10.35 19.84 -2.24
N ALA A 274 -9.09 19.74 -1.81
CA ALA A 274 -8.48 18.49 -1.39
C ALA A 274 -9.19 17.90 -0.16
N ALA A 275 -9.53 18.73 0.83
CA ALA A 275 -10.28 18.31 2.01
C ALA A 275 -11.69 17.80 1.64
N ILE A 276 -12.41 18.51 0.78
CA ILE A 276 -13.74 18.10 0.32
C ILE A 276 -13.67 16.76 -0.44
N ALA A 277 -12.70 16.58 -1.31
CA ALA A 277 -12.52 15.34 -2.06
C ALA A 277 -12.14 14.17 -1.13
N LEU A 278 -11.30 14.40 -0.12
CA LEU A 278 -10.96 13.41 0.92
C LEU A 278 -12.20 12.93 1.68
N GLU A 279 -13.06 13.84 2.13
CA GLU A 279 -14.31 13.47 2.82
C GLU A 279 -15.23 12.64 1.92
N ARG A 280 -15.35 13.00 0.64
CA ARG A 280 -16.10 12.22 -0.35
C ARG A 280 -15.50 10.83 -0.57
N ALA A 281 -14.16 10.72 -0.62
CA ALA A 281 -13.47 9.45 -0.73
C ALA A 281 -13.73 8.57 0.50
N ARG A 282 -13.58 9.10 1.71
CA ARG A 282 -13.86 8.38 2.95
C ARG A 282 -15.31 7.91 3.06
N ALA A 283 -16.27 8.74 2.65
CA ALA A 283 -17.67 8.36 2.58
C ALA A 283 -17.90 7.19 1.60
N ALA A 284 -17.27 7.23 0.41
CA ALA A 284 -17.41 6.19 -0.60
C ALA A 284 -16.84 4.83 -0.14
N ILE A 285 -15.72 4.82 0.59
CA ILE A 285 -15.08 3.58 1.06
C ILE A 285 -15.65 3.06 2.38
N SER A 286 -16.48 3.84 3.09
CA SER A 286 -17.03 3.46 4.39
C SER A 286 -17.78 2.12 4.31
N GLY A 287 -17.40 1.16 5.15
CA GLY A 287 -18.01 -0.17 5.20
C GLY A 287 -17.68 -1.09 4.01
N SER A 288 -16.93 -0.62 3.01
CA SER A 288 -16.62 -1.41 1.80
C SER A 288 -15.47 -2.43 1.98
N GLY A 289 -14.68 -2.29 3.04
CA GLY A 289 -13.47 -3.12 3.27
C GLY A 289 -12.32 -2.83 2.30
N GLN A 290 -12.31 -1.64 1.67
CA GLN A 290 -11.26 -1.19 0.75
C GLN A 290 -10.04 -0.64 1.50
N GLU A 291 -9.27 -1.51 2.17
CA GLU A 291 -8.14 -1.11 3.01
C GLU A 291 -7.06 -0.35 2.22
N ASN A 292 -6.78 -0.76 0.99
CA ASN A 292 -5.84 -0.06 0.12
C ASN A 292 -6.26 1.41 -0.12
N MET A 293 -7.54 1.64 -0.42
CA MET A 293 -8.06 2.99 -0.62
C MET A 293 -8.08 3.80 0.67
N ALA A 294 -8.35 3.16 1.81
CA ALA A 294 -8.24 3.81 3.12
C ALA A 294 -6.81 4.29 3.40
N LEU A 295 -5.79 3.50 3.05
CA LEU A 295 -4.39 3.90 3.17
C LEU A 295 -4.01 5.06 2.25
N CYS A 296 -4.56 5.12 1.04
CA CYS A 296 -4.39 6.28 0.16
C CYS A 296 -5.07 7.54 0.76
N CYS A 297 -6.25 7.40 1.37
CA CYS A 297 -6.88 8.50 2.11
C CYS A 297 -6.03 8.95 3.29
N ASP A 298 -5.46 8.01 4.05
CA ASP A 298 -4.58 8.34 5.19
C ASP A 298 -3.35 9.14 4.72
N PHE A 299 -2.76 8.78 3.58
CA PHE A 299 -1.64 9.53 2.99
C PHE A 299 -2.05 10.93 2.53
N LEU A 300 -3.18 11.04 1.84
CA LEU A 300 -3.71 12.34 1.43
C LEU A 300 -3.99 13.24 2.65
N GLU A 301 -4.61 12.70 3.71
CA GLU A 301 -4.91 13.43 4.94
C GLU A 301 -3.64 13.92 5.64
N MET A 302 -2.64 13.04 5.81
CA MET A 302 -1.37 13.44 6.42
C MET A 302 -0.70 14.59 5.65
N ARG A 303 -0.67 14.52 4.33
CA ARG A 303 -0.07 15.57 3.49
C ARG A 303 -0.88 16.86 3.50
N LEU A 304 -2.20 16.76 3.56
CA LEU A 304 -3.10 17.91 3.65
C LEU A 304 -2.87 18.68 4.96
N HIS A 305 -2.82 17.99 6.11
CA HIS A 305 -2.48 18.61 7.39
C HIS A 305 -1.10 19.25 7.39
N MET A 306 -0.11 18.58 6.80
CA MET A 306 1.23 19.16 6.64
C MET A 306 1.18 20.46 5.83
N ALA A 307 0.47 20.46 4.69
CA ALA A 307 0.34 21.64 3.81
C ALA A 307 -0.43 22.79 4.48
N ALA A 308 -1.38 22.47 5.37
CA ALA A 308 -2.08 23.45 6.20
C ALA A 308 -1.24 23.97 7.39
N GLY A 309 -0.07 23.39 7.64
CA GLY A 309 0.77 23.70 8.81
C GLY A 309 0.19 23.19 10.13
N GLU A 310 -0.65 22.16 10.07
CA GLU A 310 -1.33 21.54 11.20
C GLU A 310 -0.60 20.28 11.69
N ALA A 311 -0.95 19.81 12.89
CA ALA A 311 -0.50 18.50 13.34
C ALA A 311 -1.14 17.40 12.48
N VAL A 312 -0.38 16.34 12.20
CA VAL A 312 -0.90 15.20 11.43
C VAL A 312 -2.08 14.56 12.17
N GLY A 313 -3.27 14.58 11.56
CA GLY A 313 -4.52 14.15 12.19
C GLY A 313 -4.64 12.63 12.40
N VAL A 314 -3.86 11.83 11.66
CA VAL A 314 -3.87 10.37 11.78
C VAL A 314 -3.08 9.91 13.01
N ASP A 315 -3.70 9.15 13.91
CA ASP A 315 -2.99 8.47 14.99
C ASP A 315 -2.14 7.33 14.42
N LEU A 316 -0.92 7.66 14.04
CA LEU A 316 0.02 6.76 13.36
C LEU A 316 0.28 5.48 14.15
N ARG A 317 0.39 5.55 15.50
CA ARG A 317 0.70 4.39 16.34
C ARG A 317 -0.48 3.42 16.38
N ARG A 318 -1.67 3.95 16.62
CA ARG A 318 -2.91 3.15 16.67
C ARG A 318 -3.19 2.51 15.31
N ARG A 319 -3.08 3.29 14.23
CA ARG A 319 -3.29 2.80 12.86
C ARG A 319 -2.31 1.68 12.51
N ARG A 320 -1.03 1.86 12.84
CA ARG A 320 0.02 0.87 12.63
C ARG A 320 -0.24 -0.43 13.39
N GLN A 321 -0.66 -0.34 14.65
CA GLN A 321 -0.99 -1.52 15.47
C GLN A 321 -2.15 -2.34 14.89
N LEU A 322 -3.19 -1.68 14.37
CA LEU A 322 -4.30 -2.36 13.70
C LEU A 322 -3.82 -3.12 12.46
N LEU A 323 -2.98 -2.51 11.64
CA LEU A 323 -2.46 -3.11 10.42
C LEU A 323 -1.51 -4.28 10.67
N GLN A 324 -0.72 -4.25 11.73
CA GLN A 324 0.16 -5.37 12.13
C GLN A 324 -0.58 -6.68 12.37
N GLN A 325 -1.85 -6.62 12.75
CA GLN A 325 -2.67 -7.81 13.03
C GLN A 325 -3.31 -8.42 11.77
N HIS A 326 -3.27 -7.72 10.64
CA HIS A 326 -4.05 -8.12 9.45
C HIS A 326 -3.18 -8.56 8.27
N ASN A 327 -2.29 -7.69 7.75
CA ASN A 327 -1.56 -7.98 6.52
C ASN A 327 -0.26 -7.17 6.46
N ALA A 328 0.86 -7.87 6.25
CA ALA A 328 2.18 -7.24 6.15
C ALA A 328 2.28 -6.21 5.00
N MET A 329 1.59 -6.45 3.86
CA MET A 329 1.59 -5.51 2.74
C MET A 329 0.95 -4.17 3.12
N TRP A 330 -0.20 -4.19 3.82
CA TRP A 330 -0.85 -2.97 4.28
C TRP A 330 0.03 -2.19 5.26
N LEU A 331 0.74 -2.90 6.12
CA LEU A 331 1.71 -2.30 7.03
C LEU A 331 2.83 -1.59 6.27
N HIS A 332 3.40 -2.21 5.23
CA HIS A 332 4.47 -1.61 4.44
C HIS A 332 4.00 -0.38 3.66
N ILE A 333 2.78 -0.39 3.13
CA ILE A 333 2.18 0.78 2.48
C ILE A 333 2.03 1.91 3.51
N PHE A 334 1.50 1.62 4.69
CA PHE A 334 1.35 2.62 5.74
C PHE A 334 2.70 3.15 6.24
N ASP A 335 3.68 2.27 6.46
CA ASP A 335 5.04 2.68 6.85
C ASP A 335 5.70 3.55 5.78
N SER A 336 5.40 3.34 4.49
CA SER A 336 5.88 4.21 3.40
C SER A 336 5.29 5.63 3.48
N THR A 337 3.99 5.75 3.77
CA THR A 337 3.34 7.06 3.93
C THR A 337 3.86 7.82 5.14
N ALA A 338 3.99 7.12 6.26
CA ALA A 338 4.57 7.68 7.48
C ALA A 338 6.04 8.10 7.27
N ALA A 339 6.85 7.27 6.60
CA ALA A 339 8.24 7.57 6.29
C ALA A 339 8.37 8.85 5.45
N TYR A 340 7.55 8.98 4.39
CA TYR A 340 7.53 10.17 3.56
C TYR A 340 7.21 11.43 4.36
N CYS A 341 6.10 11.41 5.11
CA CYS A 341 5.65 12.56 5.88
C CYS A 341 6.65 12.97 6.97
N GLN A 342 7.18 12.00 7.74
CA GLN A 342 8.18 12.28 8.77
C GLN A 342 9.49 12.83 8.15
N ALA A 343 9.89 12.31 7.00
CA ALA A 343 11.07 12.81 6.29
C ALA A 343 10.87 14.25 5.78
N VAL A 344 9.72 14.59 5.20
CA VAL A 344 9.37 15.97 4.79
C VAL A 344 9.37 16.90 5.99
N LEU A 345 8.82 16.48 7.14
CA LEU A 345 8.83 17.26 8.38
C LEU A 345 10.23 17.33 9.04
N GLY A 346 11.22 16.59 8.55
CA GLY A 346 12.56 16.51 9.10
C GLY A 346 12.64 15.80 10.46
N ARG A 347 11.77 14.82 10.68
CA ARG A 347 11.68 14.00 11.89
C ARG A 347 12.31 12.62 11.64
N ALA A 348 13.63 12.60 11.44
CA ALA A 348 14.35 11.39 11.03
C ALA A 348 14.19 10.23 12.04
N ASP A 349 14.09 10.53 13.34
CA ASP A 349 13.96 9.52 14.40
C ASP A 349 12.58 8.84 14.40
N ASP A 350 11.54 9.52 13.89
CA ASP A 350 10.16 9.03 13.83
C ASP A 350 9.88 8.21 12.55
N ILE A 351 10.86 8.08 11.66
CA ILE A 351 10.72 7.30 10.42
C ILE A 351 10.64 5.81 10.76
N PRO A 352 9.65 5.06 10.21
CA PRO A 352 9.55 3.63 10.40
C PRO A 352 10.85 2.88 10.06
N GLU A 353 11.18 1.87 10.84
CA GLU A 353 12.47 1.14 10.81
C GLU A 353 12.83 0.65 9.41
N LEU A 354 11.88 0.08 8.67
CA LEU A 354 12.08 -0.42 7.30
C LEU A 354 12.74 0.62 6.40
N PHE A 355 12.25 1.87 6.45
CA PHE A 355 12.76 2.99 5.65
C PHE A 355 13.96 3.68 6.29
N ARG A 356 13.97 3.80 7.62
CA ARG A 356 15.07 4.41 8.35
C ARG A 356 16.38 3.64 8.17
N GLU A 357 16.31 2.31 8.08
CA GLU A 357 17.44 1.40 7.92
C GLU A 357 17.65 0.97 6.46
N HIS A 358 16.87 1.50 5.51
CA HIS A 358 17.01 1.24 4.08
C HIS A 358 16.95 -0.24 3.70
N ARG A 359 15.98 -0.98 4.28
CA ARG A 359 15.79 -2.42 4.07
C ARG A 359 14.69 -2.76 3.07
N LEU A 360 14.47 -1.92 2.05
CA LEU A 360 13.42 -2.14 1.03
C LEU A 360 13.62 -3.43 0.24
N ASP A 361 14.87 -3.87 0.08
CA ASP A 361 15.24 -5.14 -0.56
C ASP A 361 14.74 -6.39 0.17
N THR A 362 14.41 -6.26 1.46
CA THR A 362 13.83 -7.35 2.27
C THR A 362 12.33 -7.54 2.03
N VAL A 363 11.68 -6.61 1.31
CA VAL A 363 10.24 -6.63 1.02
C VAL A 363 10.01 -6.86 -0.47
N ASN A 364 9.16 -7.80 -0.79
CA ASN A 364 8.78 -8.07 -2.18
C ASN A 364 7.66 -7.11 -2.62
N PHE A 365 8.03 -5.89 -2.98
CA PHE A 365 7.10 -4.92 -3.57
C PHE A 365 6.73 -5.30 -5.00
N LEU A 366 5.50 -4.98 -5.41
CA LEU A 366 5.08 -5.18 -6.79
C LEU A 366 5.77 -4.16 -7.72
N GLY A 367 6.16 -4.60 -8.91
CA GLY A 367 6.88 -3.78 -9.88
C GLY A 367 6.29 -2.37 -10.09
N PRO A 368 4.96 -2.22 -10.27
CA PRO A 368 4.35 -0.91 -10.48
C PRO A 368 4.54 0.11 -9.35
N CYS A 369 4.71 -0.31 -8.09
CA CYS A 369 4.91 0.64 -6.98
C CYS A 369 6.38 0.96 -6.67
N LEU A 370 7.33 0.24 -7.26
CA LEU A 370 8.76 0.43 -6.98
C LEU A 370 9.26 1.86 -7.16
N PRO A 371 8.89 2.61 -8.23
CA PRO A 371 9.34 4.00 -8.36
C PRO A 371 8.89 4.90 -7.21
N MET A 372 7.65 4.70 -6.70
CA MET A 372 7.13 5.44 -5.56
C MET A 372 7.88 5.08 -4.27
N MET A 373 8.18 3.80 -4.04
CA MET A 373 8.93 3.36 -2.87
C MET A 373 10.35 3.92 -2.86
N GLN A 374 11.04 3.92 -4.01
CA GLN A 374 12.38 4.51 -4.15
C GLN A 374 12.35 6.03 -4.02
N MET A 375 11.32 6.71 -4.51
CA MET A 375 11.12 8.15 -4.32
C MET A 375 10.92 8.48 -2.83
N ILE A 376 10.16 7.68 -2.11
CA ILE A 376 9.98 7.83 -0.65
C ILE A 376 11.31 7.58 0.08
N GLU A 377 12.08 6.58 -0.32
CA GLU A 377 13.41 6.32 0.25
C GLU A 377 14.38 7.48 -0.01
N ASN A 378 14.34 8.10 -1.20
CA ASN A 378 15.09 9.34 -1.48
C ASN A 378 14.74 10.47 -0.52
N GLN A 379 13.44 10.60 -0.16
CA GLN A 379 13.02 11.60 0.83
C GLN A 379 13.61 11.31 2.21
N VAL A 380 13.73 10.04 2.57
CA VAL A 380 14.38 9.61 3.82
C VAL A 380 15.88 9.91 3.78
N TYR A 381 16.57 9.61 2.68
CA TYR A 381 17.99 9.99 2.50
C TYR A 381 18.23 11.49 2.64
N LEU A 382 17.34 12.33 2.08
CA LEU A 382 17.42 13.78 2.25
C LEU A 382 17.29 14.18 3.73
N ALA A 383 16.33 13.62 4.45
CA ALA A 383 16.12 13.92 5.88
C ALA A 383 17.31 13.50 6.75
N GLN A 384 17.99 12.43 6.38
CA GLN A 384 19.20 11.92 7.05
C GLN A 384 20.49 12.59 6.61
N GLY A 385 20.45 13.48 5.60
CA GLY A 385 21.64 14.14 5.05
C GLY A 385 22.49 13.27 4.12
N ALA A 386 21.98 12.13 3.66
CA ALA A 386 22.67 11.20 2.77
C ALA A 386 22.56 11.63 1.28
N TYR A 387 22.86 12.90 0.99
CA TYR A 387 22.67 13.54 -0.32
C TYR A 387 23.34 12.81 -1.48
N ALA A 388 24.53 12.25 -1.26
CA ALA A 388 25.26 11.52 -2.29
C ALA A 388 24.49 10.25 -2.75
N ARG A 389 23.71 9.61 -1.88
CA ARG A 389 22.89 8.46 -2.24
C ARG A 389 21.72 8.86 -3.13
N VAL A 390 21.06 9.97 -2.84
CA VAL A 390 20.00 10.53 -3.70
C VAL A 390 20.51 10.76 -5.11
N ILE A 391 21.67 11.43 -5.23
CA ILE A 391 22.28 11.75 -6.53
C ILE A 391 22.70 10.47 -7.25
N GLY A 392 23.37 9.54 -6.55
CA GLY A 392 23.88 8.32 -7.16
C GLY A 392 22.78 7.38 -7.71
N GLY A 393 21.60 7.39 -7.09
CA GLY A 393 20.42 6.59 -7.53
C GLY A 393 19.52 7.29 -8.55
N SER A 394 19.66 8.62 -8.72
CA SER A 394 18.68 9.45 -9.44
C SER A 394 18.52 9.09 -10.91
N GLU A 395 19.61 8.84 -11.64
CA GLU A 395 19.55 8.53 -13.08
C GLU A 395 18.75 7.27 -13.37
N GLY A 396 19.01 6.18 -12.62
CA GLY A 396 18.28 4.92 -12.77
C GLY A 396 16.81 5.07 -12.41
N LEU A 397 16.51 5.81 -11.34
CA LEU A 397 15.12 6.03 -10.93
C LEU A 397 14.36 6.94 -11.92
N LEU A 398 14.98 7.98 -12.45
CA LEU A 398 14.41 8.83 -13.50
C LEU A 398 14.15 8.03 -14.79
N ALA A 399 15.09 7.16 -15.19
CA ALA A 399 14.89 6.28 -16.34
C ALA A 399 13.70 5.33 -16.14
N LEU A 400 13.56 4.78 -14.93
CA LEU A 400 12.42 3.94 -14.55
C LEU A 400 11.10 4.71 -14.59
N CYS A 401 11.04 5.92 -13.99
CA CYS A 401 9.84 6.77 -14.01
C CYS A 401 9.41 7.11 -15.46
N ARG A 402 10.37 7.48 -16.31
CA ARG A 402 10.11 7.78 -17.73
C ARG A 402 9.63 6.56 -18.50
N GLY A 403 10.28 5.41 -18.31
CA GLY A 403 9.89 4.14 -18.94
C GLY A 403 8.48 3.68 -18.55
N MET A 404 8.07 3.96 -17.32
CA MET A 404 6.74 3.65 -16.79
C MET A 404 5.73 4.82 -16.94
N HIS A 405 6.15 5.95 -17.48
CA HIS A 405 5.31 7.16 -17.63
C HIS A 405 4.73 7.67 -16.31
N TYR A 406 5.50 7.72 -15.25
CA TYR A 406 5.10 8.27 -13.96
C TYR A 406 5.53 9.72 -13.81
N ALA A 407 4.84 10.66 -14.49
CA ALA A 407 5.23 12.06 -14.56
C ALA A 407 5.33 12.74 -13.19
N LEU A 408 4.39 12.45 -12.28
CA LEU A 408 4.43 13.04 -10.94
C LEU A 408 5.59 12.50 -10.11
N VAL A 409 5.90 11.20 -10.21
CA VAL A 409 7.05 10.61 -9.49
C VAL A 409 8.36 11.15 -10.06
N GLU A 410 8.48 11.28 -11.40
CA GLU A 410 9.62 11.93 -12.05
C GLU A 410 9.84 13.35 -11.50
N LEU A 411 8.77 14.13 -11.39
CA LEU A 411 8.81 15.48 -10.81
C LEU A 411 9.39 15.46 -9.39
N TYR A 412 8.90 14.57 -8.51
CA TYR A 412 9.45 14.43 -7.15
C TYR A 412 10.94 14.08 -7.15
N VAL A 413 11.35 13.11 -7.97
CA VAL A 413 12.77 12.69 -8.04
C VAL A 413 13.68 13.81 -8.52
N LEU A 414 13.25 14.60 -9.50
CA LEU A 414 13.99 15.78 -9.97
C LEU A 414 14.17 16.81 -8.85
N VAL A 415 13.09 17.12 -8.11
CA VAL A 415 13.13 18.07 -6.98
C VAL A 415 14.02 17.57 -5.85
N GLN A 416 13.92 16.28 -5.50
CA GLN A 416 14.76 15.66 -4.47
C GLN A 416 16.24 15.66 -4.85
N THR A 417 16.55 15.39 -6.12
CA THR A 417 17.93 15.41 -6.62
C THR A 417 18.47 16.83 -6.66
N ALA A 418 17.65 17.80 -7.07
CA ALA A 418 18.01 19.23 -6.99
C ALA A 418 18.31 19.66 -5.55
N ALA A 419 17.47 19.25 -4.59
CA ALA A 419 17.68 19.51 -3.17
C ALA A 419 19.01 18.92 -2.66
N ALA A 420 19.36 17.71 -3.07
CA ALA A 420 20.62 17.06 -2.72
C ALA A 420 21.84 17.82 -3.29
N TYR A 421 21.78 18.24 -4.56
CA TYR A 421 22.84 19.03 -5.17
C TYR A 421 23.01 20.40 -4.49
N GLU A 422 21.93 21.11 -4.18
CA GLU A 422 21.99 22.40 -3.47
C GLU A 422 22.66 22.25 -2.09
N LYS A 423 22.33 21.18 -1.36
CA LYS A 423 22.96 20.89 -0.05
C LYS A 423 24.43 20.55 -0.15
N LEU A 424 24.91 20.08 -1.29
CA LEU A 424 26.33 19.85 -1.57
C LEU A 424 27.03 21.07 -2.20
N GLY A 425 26.38 22.23 -2.31
CA GLY A 425 26.90 23.47 -2.90
C GLY A 425 27.02 23.44 -4.43
N LYS A 426 26.39 22.47 -5.09
CA LYS A 426 26.38 22.32 -6.55
C LYS A 426 25.16 23.02 -7.16
N ARG A 427 25.10 24.34 -6.99
CA ARG A 427 23.95 25.18 -7.34
C ARG A 427 23.58 25.14 -8.83
N ARG A 428 24.55 24.96 -9.74
CA ARG A 428 24.28 24.91 -11.19
C ARG A 428 23.52 23.65 -11.56
N GLU A 429 23.91 22.50 -11.03
CA GLU A 429 23.25 21.21 -11.21
C GLU A 429 21.87 21.23 -10.56
N ALA A 430 21.74 21.79 -9.35
CA ALA A 430 20.46 21.96 -8.67
C ALA A 430 19.48 22.81 -9.49
N ALA A 431 19.93 23.95 -10.03
CA ALA A 431 19.11 24.84 -10.85
C ALA A 431 18.65 24.18 -12.16
N GLU A 432 19.52 23.40 -12.81
CA GLU A 432 19.16 22.68 -14.05
C GLU A 432 18.07 21.63 -13.80
N LEU A 433 18.19 20.83 -12.75
CA LEU A 433 17.16 19.83 -12.37
C LEU A 433 15.84 20.50 -11.95
N LEU A 434 15.94 21.60 -11.20
CA LEU A 434 14.74 22.35 -10.79
C LEU A 434 14.04 22.99 -12.00
N ARG A 435 14.78 23.41 -13.02
CA ARG A 435 14.22 23.89 -14.29
C ARG A 435 13.43 22.77 -15.00
N GLN A 436 13.97 21.55 -15.04
CA GLN A 436 13.26 20.38 -15.59
C GLN A 436 12.01 20.07 -14.76
N ALA A 437 12.12 20.08 -13.43
CA ALA A 437 10.98 19.87 -12.52
C ALA A 437 9.88 20.93 -12.74
N ALA A 438 10.25 22.21 -12.84
CA ALA A 438 9.30 23.30 -13.11
C ALA A 438 8.61 23.15 -14.47
N ALA A 439 9.31 22.68 -15.49
CA ALA A 439 8.71 22.41 -16.81
C ALA A 439 7.67 21.29 -16.77
N LEU A 440 7.84 20.27 -15.92
CA LEU A 440 6.82 19.22 -15.70
C LEU A 440 5.64 19.71 -14.86
N ALA A 441 5.91 20.54 -13.85
CA ALA A 441 4.91 21.01 -12.89
C ALA A 441 3.99 22.11 -13.44
N GLN A 442 4.55 23.03 -14.25
CA GLN A 442 3.88 24.26 -14.69
C GLN A 442 2.59 24.01 -15.49
N PRO A 443 2.51 23.07 -16.45
CA PRO A 443 1.31 22.88 -17.27
C PRO A 443 0.06 22.53 -16.46
N ASP A 444 0.22 21.85 -15.32
CA ASP A 444 -0.87 21.42 -14.44
C ASP A 444 -0.91 22.19 -13.10
N GLY A 445 -0.01 23.15 -12.88
CA GLY A 445 0.05 23.98 -11.69
C GLY A 445 0.45 23.21 -10.41
N LEU A 446 1.37 22.25 -10.50
CA LEU A 446 1.75 21.37 -9.40
C LEU A 446 2.73 22.06 -8.43
N VAL A 447 2.21 22.73 -7.41
CA VAL A 447 2.96 23.52 -6.42
C VAL A 447 3.56 22.66 -5.31
N THR A 448 2.77 21.73 -4.76
CA THR A 448 3.12 20.98 -3.56
C THR A 448 4.38 20.10 -3.72
N PRO A 449 4.63 19.42 -4.87
CA PRO A 449 5.85 18.65 -5.06
C PRO A 449 7.13 19.47 -4.90
N LEU A 450 7.12 20.74 -5.30
CA LEU A 450 8.25 21.66 -5.09
C LEU A 450 8.31 22.13 -3.63
N ALA A 451 7.16 22.43 -3.04
CA ALA A 451 7.05 22.99 -1.70
C ALA A 451 7.55 22.03 -0.60
N GLU A 452 7.25 20.73 -0.71
CA GLU A 452 7.62 19.70 0.27
C GLU A 452 9.15 19.57 0.45
N ASN A 453 9.95 19.97 -0.56
CA ASN A 453 11.41 20.07 -0.50
C ASN A 453 11.94 21.51 -0.48
N GLY A 454 11.07 22.51 -0.37
CA GLY A 454 11.41 23.92 -0.45
C GLY A 454 12.41 24.39 0.61
N ARG A 455 12.47 23.73 1.78
CA ARG A 455 13.49 24.03 2.81
C ARG A 455 14.93 23.85 2.33
N TYR A 456 15.15 22.99 1.36
CA TYR A 456 16.46 22.76 0.74
C TYR A 456 16.72 23.71 -0.43
N LEU A 457 15.64 24.21 -1.08
CA LEU A 457 15.65 24.96 -2.33
C LEU A 457 15.19 26.43 -2.17
N ARG A 458 15.20 26.94 -0.94
CA ARG A 458 14.60 28.23 -0.55
C ARG A 458 15.02 29.40 -1.43
N GLU A 459 16.29 29.47 -1.82
CA GLU A 459 16.82 30.56 -2.62
C GLU A 459 16.56 30.36 -4.13
N LEU A 460 16.42 29.12 -4.58
CA LEU A 460 16.22 28.80 -5.99
C LEU A 460 14.75 28.88 -6.42
N LEU A 461 13.81 28.43 -5.58
CA LEU A 461 12.38 28.36 -5.94
C LEU A 461 11.82 29.67 -6.52
N PRO A 462 12.07 30.87 -5.93
CA PRO A 462 11.51 32.11 -6.44
C PRO A 462 11.95 32.48 -7.86
N GLU A 463 13.07 31.91 -8.35
CA GLU A 463 13.59 32.14 -9.71
C GLU A 463 12.68 31.53 -10.80
N TYR A 464 11.77 30.61 -10.43
CA TYR A 464 10.89 29.87 -11.34
C TYR A 464 9.46 30.46 -11.44
N GLY A 465 9.37 31.77 -11.46
CA GLY A 465 8.12 32.50 -11.74
C GLY A 465 7.07 32.38 -10.62
N THR A 466 5.80 32.38 -10.99
CA THR A 466 4.68 32.32 -10.03
C THR A 466 4.64 30.99 -9.29
N LEU A 467 4.77 29.88 -10.01
CA LEU A 467 4.79 28.53 -9.44
C LEU A 467 5.87 28.38 -8.34
N GLY A 468 7.09 28.85 -8.63
CA GLY A 468 8.18 28.78 -7.65
C GLY A 468 7.95 29.66 -6.41
N ARG A 469 7.34 30.85 -6.57
CA ARG A 469 6.98 31.72 -5.43
C ARG A 469 5.90 31.10 -4.56
N GLU A 470 4.85 30.52 -5.15
CA GLU A 470 3.78 29.82 -4.45
C GLU A 470 4.34 28.60 -3.69
N ALA A 471 5.22 27.83 -4.33
CA ALA A 471 5.91 26.71 -3.69
C ALA A 471 6.77 27.14 -2.50
N ALA A 472 7.48 28.27 -2.62
CA ALA A 472 8.29 28.81 -1.53
C ALA A 472 7.44 29.31 -0.35
N GLU A 473 6.27 29.87 -0.62
CA GLU A 473 5.31 30.29 0.41
C GLU A 473 4.72 29.08 1.14
N LEU A 474 4.22 28.10 0.41
CA LEU A 474 3.69 26.84 0.97
C LEU A 474 4.76 26.10 1.80
N SER A 475 6.01 26.09 1.33
CA SER A 475 7.14 25.51 2.09
C SER A 475 7.34 26.19 3.45
N ARG A 476 7.17 27.52 3.56
CA ARG A 476 7.24 28.22 4.83
C ARG A 476 6.12 27.81 5.79
N VAL A 477 4.90 27.59 5.27
CA VAL A 477 3.77 27.09 6.08
C VAL A 477 4.09 25.71 6.64
N LEU A 478 4.57 24.79 5.80
CA LEU A 478 5.02 23.44 6.19
C LEU A 478 6.10 23.48 7.29
N GLU A 479 7.11 24.32 7.14
CA GLU A 479 8.20 24.46 8.14
C GLU A 479 7.71 25.02 9.47
N ASN A 480 6.85 26.03 9.42
CA ASN A 480 6.31 26.67 10.62
C ASN A 480 5.40 25.72 11.39
N GLY A 481 4.51 25.01 10.70
CA GLY A 481 3.65 23.98 11.28
C GLY A 481 4.46 22.85 11.93
N SER A 482 5.51 22.37 11.24
CA SER A 482 6.41 21.36 11.80
C SER A 482 7.10 21.82 13.08
N ARG A 483 7.55 23.08 13.15
CA ARG A 483 8.16 23.65 14.36
C ARG A 483 7.16 23.78 15.50
N ALA A 484 5.95 24.27 15.22
CA ALA A 484 4.89 24.40 16.21
C ALA A 484 4.48 23.04 16.80
N ALA A 485 4.30 22.03 15.94
CA ALA A 485 3.99 20.68 16.39
C ALA A 485 5.08 20.06 17.28
N ARG A 486 6.37 20.25 16.94
CA ARG A 486 7.49 19.81 17.79
C ARG A 486 7.50 20.49 19.16
N GLN A 487 7.20 21.78 19.19
CA GLN A 487 7.12 22.52 20.47
C GLN A 487 5.96 22.00 21.32
N GLN A 488 4.87 21.60 20.71
CA GLN A 488 3.71 21.04 21.40
C GLN A 488 3.96 19.62 21.92
N GLU A 489 4.66 18.76 21.12
CA GLU A 489 5.05 17.41 21.54
C GLU A 489 6.06 17.42 22.70
N GLN A 490 6.97 18.41 22.74
CA GLN A 490 7.92 18.60 23.84
C GLN A 490 7.27 19.18 25.10
N ARG A 491 5.97 19.50 25.06
CA ARG A 491 5.23 20.02 26.19
C ARG A 491 4.84 18.87 27.12
N PRO A 492 5.31 18.87 28.37
CA PRO A 492 4.92 17.83 29.32
C PRO A 492 3.41 17.76 29.48
N ALA A 493 2.85 16.56 29.62
CA ALA A 493 1.40 16.31 29.68
C ALA A 493 0.71 17.17 30.76
N ALA A 494 1.39 17.43 31.86
CA ALA A 494 0.91 18.31 32.94
C ALA A 494 0.53 19.73 32.46
N PHE A 495 1.14 20.22 31.37
CA PHE A 495 0.90 21.56 30.84
C PHE A 495 -0.14 21.59 29.70
N ALA A 496 -0.74 20.46 29.32
CA ALA A 496 -1.75 20.39 28.26
C ALA A 496 -2.92 21.41 28.42
N PRO A 497 -3.39 21.75 29.63
CA PRO A 497 -4.49 22.72 29.81
C PRO A 497 -4.14 24.18 29.48
N LEU A 498 -2.84 24.52 29.32
CA LEU A 498 -2.43 25.89 29.05
C LEU A 498 -2.61 26.25 27.58
N THR A 499 -2.95 27.49 27.26
CA THR A 499 -2.87 28.03 25.90
C THR A 499 -1.41 28.24 25.48
N GLU A 500 -1.16 28.47 24.19
CA GLU A 500 0.19 28.72 23.65
C GLU A 500 0.87 29.93 24.33
N ARG A 501 0.10 31.00 24.63
CA ARG A 501 0.63 32.17 25.33
C ARG A 501 0.93 31.91 26.80
N GLU A 502 0.07 31.16 27.48
CA GLU A 502 0.32 30.72 28.85
C GLU A 502 1.53 29.80 28.94
N TRP A 503 1.67 28.86 27.97
CA TRP A 503 2.82 28.00 27.88
C TRP A 503 4.13 28.79 27.66
N ALA A 504 4.12 29.76 26.73
CA ALA A 504 5.25 30.64 26.52
C ALA A 504 5.67 31.42 27.75
N VAL A 505 4.71 31.83 28.58
CA VAL A 505 4.97 32.47 29.91
C VAL A 505 5.53 31.44 30.88
N ALA A 506 4.93 30.24 30.98
CA ALA A 506 5.36 29.17 31.89
C ALA A 506 6.82 28.72 31.61
N GLN A 507 7.21 28.57 30.35
CA GLN A 507 8.60 28.26 29.97
C GLN A 507 9.61 29.31 30.46
N ARG A 508 9.23 30.60 30.42
CA ARG A 508 10.11 31.69 30.87
C ARG A 508 10.16 31.79 32.40
N MET A 509 9.03 31.47 33.04
CA MET A 509 9.01 31.34 34.49
C MET A 509 9.92 30.24 34.99
N ALA A 510 9.95 29.08 34.32
CA ALA A 510 10.86 27.98 34.65
C ALA A 510 12.34 28.36 34.46
N ARG A 511 12.63 29.21 33.48
CA ARG A 511 13.97 29.81 33.29
C ARG A 511 14.31 30.92 34.30
N ARG A 512 13.46 31.14 35.31
CA ARG A 512 13.63 32.11 36.39
C ARG A 512 13.64 33.58 35.95
N LEU A 513 13.12 33.90 34.76
CA LEU A 513 12.96 35.28 34.31
C LEU A 513 11.97 36.06 35.19
N SER A 514 12.24 37.33 35.45
CA SER A 514 11.34 38.23 36.11
C SER A 514 10.13 38.59 35.22
N ASN A 515 9.03 39.07 35.84
CA ASN A 515 7.85 39.48 35.08
C ASN A 515 8.16 40.58 34.06
N ARG A 516 9.12 41.47 34.36
CA ARG A 516 9.58 42.53 33.46
C ARG A 516 10.33 41.97 32.27
N GLU A 517 11.20 40.96 32.47
CA GLU A 517 11.94 40.29 31.38
C GLU A 517 10.98 39.48 30.52
N ILE A 518 10.03 38.74 31.11
CA ILE A 518 9.00 38.02 30.39
C ILE A 518 8.16 38.97 29.52
N ALA A 519 7.75 40.09 30.10
CA ALA A 519 6.98 41.12 29.41
C ALA A 519 7.75 41.69 28.21
N GLY A 520 9.03 42.00 28.40
CA GLY A 520 9.90 42.48 27.31
C GLY A 520 10.07 41.45 26.17
N GLN A 521 10.28 40.17 26.51
CA GLN A 521 10.49 39.11 25.51
C GLN A 521 9.22 38.73 24.75
N LEU A 522 8.03 38.89 25.37
CA LEU A 522 6.75 38.52 24.77
C LEU A 522 5.97 39.71 24.21
N PHE A 523 6.56 40.90 24.27
CA PHE A 523 5.90 42.18 23.91
C PHE A 523 4.56 42.38 24.64
N LEU A 524 4.58 42.12 25.95
CA LEU A 524 3.43 42.26 26.86
C LEU A 524 3.70 43.35 27.93
N THR A 525 2.64 43.72 28.65
CA THR A 525 2.81 44.52 29.89
C THR A 525 3.08 43.59 31.08
N GLU A 526 3.76 44.08 32.13
CA GLU A 526 3.97 43.29 33.34
C GLU A 526 2.64 42.89 34.01
N GLY A 527 1.59 43.71 33.88
CA GLY A 527 0.24 43.41 34.36
C GLY A 527 -0.36 42.19 33.64
N THR A 528 -0.22 42.14 32.31
CA THR A 528 -0.67 41.01 31.49
C THR A 528 0.10 39.73 31.82
N VAL A 529 1.41 39.82 32.07
CA VAL A 529 2.22 38.65 32.50
C VAL A 529 1.73 38.15 33.87
N LYS A 530 1.45 39.01 34.83
CA LYS A 530 0.87 38.62 36.15
C LYS A 530 -0.47 37.90 35.97
N GLN A 531 -1.29 38.35 35.04
CA GLN A 531 -2.58 37.75 34.75
C GLN A 531 -2.40 36.33 34.19
N TYR A 532 -1.51 36.13 33.22
CA TYR A 532 -1.18 34.81 32.72
C TYR A 532 -0.60 33.88 33.79
N ILE A 533 0.28 34.37 34.67
CA ILE A 533 0.85 33.59 35.78
C ILE A 533 -0.28 33.08 36.71
N ASN A 534 -1.26 33.90 37.02
CA ASN A 534 -2.39 33.47 37.84
C ASN A 534 -3.26 32.43 37.14
N GLN A 535 -3.51 32.57 35.83
CA GLN A 535 -4.22 31.60 35.02
C GLN A 535 -3.47 30.26 34.94
N ILE A 536 -2.14 30.29 34.74
CA ILE A 536 -1.28 29.13 34.73
C ILE A 536 -1.38 28.35 36.05
N TYR A 537 -1.23 29.06 37.19
CA TYR A 537 -1.32 28.41 38.50
C TYR A 537 -2.70 27.81 38.77
N SER A 538 -3.76 28.46 38.29
CA SER A 538 -5.13 27.96 38.39
C SER A 538 -5.35 26.72 37.55
N LYS A 539 -4.94 26.74 36.28
CA LYS A 539 -5.11 25.61 35.33
C LYS A 539 -4.28 24.40 35.68
N LEU A 540 -3.10 24.60 36.28
CA LEU A 540 -2.22 23.53 36.75
C LEU A 540 -2.51 23.13 38.21
N HIS A 541 -3.56 23.67 38.84
CA HIS A 541 -3.95 23.38 40.21
C HIS A 541 -2.81 23.56 41.23
N LEU A 542 -1.89 24.52 40.99
CA LEU A 542 -0.77 24.79 41.86
C LEU A 542 -1.21 25.61 43.08
N THR A 543 -1.03 25.05 44.27
CA THR A 543 -1.41 25.66 45.55
C THR A 543 -0.20 26.07 46.39
N GLY A 544 -0.33 27.04 47.25
CA GLY A 544 0.74 27.58 48.12
C GLY A 544 1.04 29.06 47.85
N ASP A 545 2.13 29.55 48.43
CA ASP A 545 2.63 30.91 48.17
C ASP A 545 3.31 31.00 46.79
N ALA A 546 3.63 32.21 46.36
CA ALA A 546 4.20 32.46 45.02
C ALA A 546 5.52 31.69 44.77
N ARG A 547 6.33 31.54 45.83
CA ARG A 547 7.62 30.83 45.72
C ARG A 547 7.41 29.32 45.60
N THR A 548 6.50 28.74 46.34
CA THR A 548 6.11 27.34 46.31
C THR A 548 5.49 26.96 44.95
N LYS A 549 4.55 27.78 44.44
CA LYS A 549 3.93 27.56 43.13
C LYS A 549 4.96 27.59 42.00
N ARG A 550 5.90 28.52 42.05
CA ARG A 550 6.96 28.62 41.05
C ARG A 550 7.89 27.41 41.06
N ARG A 551 8.31 26.96 42.27
CA ARG A 551 9.13 25.74 42.40
C ARG A 551 8.42 24.51 41.86
N ARG A 552 7.13 24.32 42.20
CA ARG A 552 6.34 23.20 41.65
C ARG A 552 6.21 23.24 40.12
N LEU A 553 6.09 24.44 39.55
CA LEU A 553 6.08 24.61 38.11
C LEU A 553 7.45 24.22 37.49
N GLU A 554 8.55 24.58 38.15
CA GLU A 554 9.92 24.17 37.73
C GLU A 554 10.09 22.65 37.82
N GLU A 555 9.58 21.99 38.87
CA GLU A 555 9.60 20.54 39.07
C GLU A 555 8.80 19.84 37.97
N LEU A 556 7.59 20.30 37.62
CA LEU A 556 6.78 19.75 36.53
C LEU A 556 7.43 19.91 35.13
N MET A 557 8.32 20.89 34.95
CA MET A 557 9.05 21.11 33.72
C MET A 557 10.31 20.21 33.58
N GLY A 558 10.77 19.66 34.67
CA GLY A 558 11.96 18.82 34.72
C GLY A 558 11.68 17.31 34.65
N GLU A 559 10.40 16.89 34.72
CA GLU A 559 9.92 15.55 34.44
C GLU A 559 9.52 15.40 32.94
#